data_0e054bd2cf8f640dd4e953177613953a
#
_entry.id   0e054bd2cf8f640dd4e953177613953a
#
_cell.length_a   1.000
_cell.length_b   1.000
_cell.length_c   1.000
_cell.angle_alpha   90.00
_cell.angle_beta   90.00
_cell.angle_gamma   90.00
#
_symmetry.space_group_name_H-M   'P 1'
#
loop_
_entity.id
_entity.type
_entity.pdbx_description
1 polymer ?
#
loop_
_entity_poly.entity_id
_entity_poly.type
_entity_poly.pdbx_seq_one_letter_code
_entity_poly.pdbx_strand_id
1 'polypeptide(L)'
;MRSLIIFLFLSCLISIASAQIDPKKVTIARDGYGVPHIFAKTDPEVSYGLAWAHAEDDFASLQRMALPSKALMGRVYGKDAVAADYAFALFRCKEITEEKWNTLSPEFIRLSNGYVQGLNDYAAKHPEEVLHKDLFPLTVKDYIASSVLALTVFNGADRILGAIYANNMNPVIDYDKMGSNAIAVHPSKTATGEAYLAINAHQPNEGPEAFYEAHVNSEEGWNALGGLLAGGPSILHGVNEHLGWAHTVNFCDRVDVFQLQMNPQNSNQYMFDGQWVDLEKSKIKLLIKGVPIPISRDLLWSKYGATMKNDQGVFSIRLGANMEIRALEQWYKMNKAKNFTQFYNAISLQGLSMFNIMYADKNDTIFYINNALMPIRNDDAKYDWKKTLPGNTSKTLWTQFHGIKELPQYVNPNSGFLFNTNHSSFYATGEKDNLSVNQFPKQNGWETNHNNRSVRFLELFPQEKKVDFGLFKKIKFDRQLPAKLQYPYGIDSILMMTAKEYPQYDTLLNNLNAWDKSGDPSSKGAAVFLLIYENVSA
;
A
#
# COMPACT_ATOMS: atom_id res chain seq x y z
N MET A 1 -59.70 12.64 -40.64
CA MET A 1 -59.31 13.06 -39.32
C MET A 1 -58.51 11.94 -38.67
N ARG A 2 -57.18 12.04 -38.67
CA ARG A 2 -56.29 11.10 -38.01
C ARG A 2 -55.62 11.86 -36.88
N SER A 3 -56.01 11.53 -35.63
CA SER A 3 -55.41 12.12 -34.41
C SER A 3 -54.05 11.50 -34.16
N LEU A 4 -53.03 12.34 -34.19
CA LEU A 4 -51.63 12.00 -33.86
C LEU A 4 -51.48 12.15 -32.35
N ILE A 5 -51.36 11.05 -31.62
CA ILE A 5 -51.02 11.05 -30.19
C ILE A 5 -49.50 11.10 -30.08
N ILE A 6 -48.95 12.25 -29.66
CA ILE A 6 -47.54 12.43 -29.34
C ILE A 6 -47.35 11.98 -27.90
N PHE A 7 -46.69 10.83 -27.69
CA PHE A 7 -46.18 10.42 -26.36
C PHE A 7 -44.89 11.20 -26.07
N LEU A 8 -44.97 12.18 -25.20
CA LEU A 8 -43.79 12.80 -24.57
C LEU A 8 -43.21 11.81 -23.55
N PHE A 9 -42.10 11.17 -23.89
CA PHE A 9 -41.23 10.50 -22.91
C PHE A 9 -40.48 11.58 -22.15
N LEU A 10 -40.99 11.95 -20.98
CA LEU A 10 -40.25 12.73 -19.98
C LEU A 10 -39.26 11.76 -19.31
N SER A 11 -38.05 11.66 -19.83
CA SER A 11 -36.93 11.05 -19.12
C SER A 11 -36.56 11.95 -17.92
N CYS A 12 -37.11 11.65 -16.75
CA CYS A 12 -36.58 12.18 -15.48
C CYS A 12 -35.15 11.67 -15.31
N LEU A 13 -34.19 12.46 -15.74
CA LEU A 13 -32.82 12.39 -15.23
C LEU A 13 -32.91 12.82 -13.75
N ILE A 14 -33.11 11.83 -12.86
CA ILE A 14 -32.88 12.01 -11.43
C ILE A 14 -31.37 12.19 -11.28
N SER A 15 -30.90 13.43 -11.40
CA SER A 15 -29.61 13.81 -10.84
C SER A 15 -29.76 13.57 -9.33
N ILE A 16 -29.17 12.49 -8.83
CA ILE A 16 -28.95 12.32 -7.40
C ILE A 16 -27.96 13.41 -7.01
N ALA A 17 -28.44 14.62 -6.80
CA ALA A 17 -27.69 15.63 -6.08
C ALA A 17 -27.45 15.03 -4.70
N SER A 18 -26.23 14.64 -4.40
CA SER A 18 -25.84 14.27 -3.04
C SER A 18 -26.19 15.48 -2.17
N ALA A 19 -27.17 15.31 -1.28
CA ALA A 19 -27.53 16.38 -0.36
C ALA A 19 -26.29 16.73 0.46
N GLN A 20 -26.00 18.02 0.56
CA GLN A 20 -24.89 18.52 1.39
C GLN A 20 -25.10 18.03 2.83
N ILE A 21 -24.04 17.42 3.40
CA ILE A 21 -24.05 16.94 4.78
C ILE A 21 -24.13 18.13 5.72
N ASP A 22 -25.09 18.07 6.65
CA ASP A 22 -25.20 19.02 7.75
C ASP A 22 -24.23 18.61 8.86
N PRO A 23 -23.20 19.42 9.18
CA PRO A 23 -22.22 19.10 10.23
C PRO A 23 -22.83 18.86 11.61
N LYS A 24 -24.01 19.44 11.89
CA LYS A 24 -24.72 19.26 13.17
C LYS A 24 -25.25 17.84 13.40
N LYS A 25 -25.27 17.00 12.35
CA LYS A 25 -25.67 15.59 12.43
C LYS A 25 -24.51 14.65 12.74
N VAL A 26 -23.29 15.17 12.79
CA VAL A 26 -22.08 14.41 13.06
C VAL A 26 -21.57 14.73 14.46
N THR A 27 -21.34 13.70 15.26
CA THR A 27 -20.73 13.84 16.59
C THR A 27 -19.32 13.29 16.54
N ILE A 28 -18.35 14.10 16.94
CA ILE A 28 -16.95 13.70 17.15
C ILE A 28 -16.66 13.80 18.63
N ALA A 29 -16.41 12.68 19.29
CA ALA A 29 -15.98 12.60 20.69
C ALA A 29 -14.53 12.12 20.73
N ARG A 30 -13.70 12.64 21.62
CA ARG A 30 -12.33 12.19 21.80
C ARG A 30 -12.16 11.50 23.13
N ASP A 31 -11.47 10.38 23.15
CA ASP A 31 -11.15 9.66 24.37
C ASP A 31 -9.98 10.29 25.14
N GLY A 32 -9.54 9.64 26.23
CA GLY A 32 -8.42 10.11 27.05
C GLY A 32 -7.05 10.12 26.36
N TYR A 33 -6.93 9.51 25.18
CA TYR A 33 -5.73 9.48 24.33
C TYR A 33 -5.84 10.43 23.13
N GLY A 34 -6.99 11.11 22.97
CA GLY A 34 -7.26 11.99 21.85
C GLY A 34 -7.80 11.28 20.59
N VAL A 35 -8.01 9.96 20.63
CA VAL A 35 -8.56 9.20 19.50
C VAL A 35 -9.99 9.67 19.23
N PRO A 36 -10.34 10.07 17.99
CA PRO A 36 -11.69 10.48 17.66
C PRO A 36 -12.61 9.29 17.48
N HIS A 37 -13.79 9.39 18.10
CA HIS A 37 -14.93 8.51 17.93
C HIS A 37 -16.02 9.28 17.19
N ILE A 38 -16.36 8.83 15.99
CA ILE A 38 -17.24 9.54 15.06
C ILE A 38 -18.56 8.80 14.95
N PHE A 39 -19.66 9.50 15.25
CA PHE A 39 -21.00 8.94 15.25
C PHE A 39 -21.91 9.76 14.33
N ALA A 40 -22.66 9.09 13.46
CA ALA A 40 -23.69 9.69 12.64
C ALA A 40 -24.71 8.64 12.17
N LYS A 41 -25.78 9.08 11.48
CA LYS A 41 -26.79 8.16 10.97
C LYS A 41 -26.32 7.38 9.75
N THR A 42 -25.60 8.04 8.86
CA THR A 42 -25.20 7.46 7.57
C THR A 42 -23.68 7.34 7.43
N ASP A 43 -23.22 6.40 6.62
CA ASP A 43 -21.82 6.22 6.32
C ASP A 43 -21.16 7.49 5.72
N PRO A 44 -21.80 8.24 4.79
CA PRO A 44 -21.26 9.50 4.31
C PRO A 44 -21.08 10.56 5.40
N GLU A 45 -22.02 10.67 6.35
CA GLU A 45 -21.89 11.59 7.48
C GLU A 45 -20.72 11.20 8.40
N VAL A 46 -20.53 9.91 8.67
CA VAL A 46 -19.37 9.41 9.42
C VAL A 46 -18.07 9.71 8.68
N SER A 47 -18.04 9.49 7.37
CA SER A 47 -16.85 9.76 6.54
C SER A 47 -16.52 11.26 6.49
N TYR A 48 -17.51 12.14 6.49
CA TYR A 48 -17.35 13.58 6.68
C TYR A 48 -16.67 13.90 8.02
N GLY A 49 -17.16 13.31 9.12
CA GLY A 49 -16.60 13.51 10.45
C GLY A 49 -15.16 12.97 10.56
N LEU A 50 -14.86 11.86 9.90
CA LEU A 50 -13.50 11.29 9.84
C LEU A 50 -12.54 12.24 9.14
N ALA A 51 -12.94 12.80 7.99
CA ALA A 51 -12.15 13.79 7.26
C ALA A 51 -11.89 15.04 8.09
N TRP A 52 -12.93 15.53 8.79
CA TRP A 52 -12.85 16.68 9.67
C TRP A 52 -11.91 16.44 10.85
N ALA A 53 -12.09 15.34 11.61
CA ALA A 53 -11.26 15.01 12.76
C ALA A 53 -9.78 14.82 12.38
N HIS A 54 -9.51 14.19 11.25
CA HIS A 54 -8.14 14.03 10.75
C HIS A 54 -7.53 15.37 10.31
N ALA A 55 -8.34 16.26 9.72
CA ALA A 55 -7.88 17.59 9.36
C ALA A 55 -7.57 18.47 10.61
N GLU A 56 -8.34 18.34 11.70
CA GLU A 56 -8.03 19.00 12.97
C GLU A 56 -6.65 18.60 13.52
N ASP A 57 -6.23 17.34 13.29
CA ASP A 57 -5.00 16.81 13.87
C ASP A 57 -3.79 16.92 12.91
N ASP A 58 -3.98 16.73 11.59
CA ASP A 58 -2.90 16.77 10.58
C ASP A 58 -3.41 17.16 9.18
N PHE A 59 -3.86 18.40 9.04
CA PHE A 59 -4.31 18.90 7.74
C PHE A 59 -3.20 18.98 6.69
N ALA A 60 -1.96 19.18 7.12
CA ALA A 60 -0.81 19.27 6.22
C ALA A 60 -0.58 17.95 5.45
N SER A 61 -0.65 16.81 6.12
CA SER A 61 -0.51 15.49 5.50
C SER A 61 -1.66 15.19 4.53
N LEU A 62 -2.91 15.53 4.89
CA LEU A 62 -4.07 15.38 4.01
C LEU A 62 -3.92 16.21 2.73
N GLN A 63 -3.49 17.46 2.85
CA GLN A 63 -3.23 18.32 1.70
C GLN A 63 -2.08 17.77 0.83
N ARG A 64 -1.00 17.28 1.46
CA ARG A 64 0.13 16.70 0.73
C ARG A 64 -0.28 15.53 -0.15
N MET A 65 -1.24 14.71 0.29
CA MET A 65 -1.80 13.62 -0.52
C MET A 65 -2.62 14.15 -1.72
N ALA A 66 -3.29 15.29 -1.57
CA ALA A 66 -4.14 15.87 -2.60
C ALA A 66 -3.42 16.76 -3.62
N LEU A 67 -2.31 17.40 -3.25
CA LEU A 67 -1.56 18.36 -4.08
C LEU A 67 -1.19 17.85 -5.48
N PRO A 68 -0.77 16.56 -5.69
CA PRO A 68 -0.44 16.06 -7.02
C PRO A 68 -1.60 16.10 -8.00
N SER A 69 -2.86 15.97 -7.55
CA SER A 69 -4.05 16.01 -8.41
C SER A 69 -4.27 17.37 -9.08
N LYS A 70 -3.67 18.41 -8.51
CA LYS A 70 -3.69 19.80 -9.01
C LYS A 70 -2.32 20.26 -9.56
N ALA A 71 -1.32 19.38 -9.63
CA ALA A 71 0.06 19.68 -10.00
C ALA A 71 0.68 20.80 -9.12
N LEU A 72 0.49 20.72 -7.81
CA LEU A 72 0.89 21.75 -6.84
C LEU A 72 2.01 21.32 -5.88
N MET A 73 2.48 20.07 -5.91
CA MET A 73 3.56 19.61 -5.04
C MET A 73 4.84 20.43 -5.19
N GLY A 74 5.28 20.63 -6.43
CA GLY A 74 6.45 21.47 -6.72
C GLY A 74 6.23 22.93 -6.34
N ARG A 75 5.01 23.45 -6.45
CA ARG A 75 4.66 24.84 -6.09
C ARG A 75 4.75 25.06 -4.58
N VAL A 76 4.36 24.07 -3.78
CA VAL A 76 4.35 24.14 -2.31
C VAL A 76 5.71 23.78 -1.72
N TYR A 77 6.27 22.64 -2.12
CA TYR A 77 7.46 22.04 -1.48
C TYR A 77 8.77 22.21 -2.27
N GLY A 78 8.70 22.78 -3.49
CA GLY A 78 9.88 23.08 -4.28
C GLY A 78 10.30 21.95 -5.22
N LYS A 79 11.56 22.03 -5.68
CA LYS A 79 12.06 21.21 -6.77
C LYS A 79 12.12 19.72 -6.45
N ASP A 80 12.35 19.36 -5.19
CA ASP A 80 12.50 17.94 -4.80
C ASP A 80 11.15 17.21 -4.74
N ALA A 81 10.04 17.96 -4.60
CA ALA A 81 8.70 17.42 -4.57
C ALA A 81 7.98 17.41 -5.94
N VAL A 82 8.53 18.12 -6.94
CA VAL A 82 7.89 18.24 -8.27
C VAL A 82 7.77 16.91 -9.01
N ALA A 83 8.57 15.92 -8.64
CA ALA A 83 8.51 14.56 -9.19
C ALA A 83 7.14 13.89 -8.97
N ALA A 84 6.44 14.21 -7.86
CA ALA A 84 5.10 13.68 -7.61
C ALA A 84 4.07 14.23 -8.60
N ASP A 85 4.13 15.52 -8.95
CA ASP A 85 3.27 16.12 -9.98
C ASP A 85 3.50 15.48 -11.36
N TYR A 86 4.78 15.23 -11.69
CA TYR A 86 5.15 14.56 -12.93
C TYR A 86 4.66 13.10 -12.94
N ALA A 87 4.85 12.35 -11.85
CA ALA A 87 4.43 10.96 -11.73
C ALA A 87 2.90 10.83 -11.82
N PHE A 88 2.13 11.72 -11.17
CA PHE A 88 0.68 11.74 -11.25
C PHE A 88 0.18 11.79 -12.71
N ALA A 89 0.75 12.69 -13.51
CA ALA A 89 0.41 12.84 -14.91
C ALA A 89 0.96 11.68 -15.77
N LEU A 90 2.20 11.25 -15.53
CA LEU A 90 2.84 10.17 -16.28
C LEU A 90 2.11 8.84 -16.11
N PHE A 91 1.66 8.52 -14.88
CA PHE A 91 0.86 7.32 -14.61
C PHE A 91 -0.63 7.48 -14.93
N ARG A 92 -1.03 8.62 -15.52
CA ARG A 92 -2.41 8.87 -15.97
C ARG A 92 -3.46 8.68 -14.88
N CYS A 93 -3.14 9.10 -13.64
CA CYS A 93 -4.02 8.86 -12.50
C CYS A 93 -5.42 9.47 -12.69
N LYS A 94 -5.51 10.63 -13.34
CA LYS A 94 -6.78 11.29 -13.64
C LYS A 94 -7.54 10.56 -14.75
N GLU A 95 -6.88 10.23 -15.86
CA GLU A 95 -7.48 9.56 -17.01
C GLU A 95 -8.02 8.16 -16.63
N ILE A 96 -7.27 7.40 -15.85
CA ILE A 96 -7.69 6.08 -15.36
C ILE A 96 -8.87 6.20 -14.40
N THR A 97 -8.89 7.24 -13.55
CA THR A 97 -10.04 7.51 -12.68
C THR A 97 -11.29 7.81 -13.50
N GLU A 98 -11.18 8.60 -14.56
CA GLU A 98 -12.30 8.89 -15.46
C GLU A 98 -12.76 7.63 -16.20
N GLU A 99 -11.84 6.86 -16.78
CA GLU A 99 -12.13 5.65 -17.55
C GLU A 99 -12.86 4.60 -16.69
N LYS A 100 -12.38 4.41 -15.45
CA LYS A 100 -12.88 3.36 -14.55
C LYS A 100 -13.95 3.84 -13.57
N TRP A 101 -14.37 5.09 -13.63
CA TRP A 101 -15.32 5.66 -12.69
C TRP A 101 -16.56 4.80 -12.43
N ASN A 102 -17.13 4.23 -13.47
CA ASN A 102 -18.33 3.40 -13.40
C ASN A 102 -18.09 2.02 -12.74
N THR A 103 -16.86 1.67 -12.40
CA THR A 103 -16.55 0.45 -11.63
C THR A 103 -16.73 0.63 -10.12
N LEU A 104 -16.78 1.87 -9.65
CA LEU A 104 -17.07 2.19 -8.24
C LEU A 104 -18.56 2.04 -7.95
N SER A 105 -18.88 1.47 -6.80
CA SER A 105 -20.28 1.38 -6.37
C SER A 105 -20.87 2.76 -6.01
N PRO A 106 -22.18 2.97 -6.26
CA PRO A 106 -22.84 4.21 -5.83
C PRO A 106 -22.73 4.47 -4.32
N GLU A 107 -22.67 3.42 -3.51
CA GLU A 107 -22.49 3.49 -2.07
C GLU A 107 -21.13 4.11 -1.72
N PHE A 108 -20.06 3.62 -2.34
CA PHE A 108 -18.72 4.14 -2.12
C PHE A 108 -18.54 5.57 -2.66
N ILE A 109 -19.19 5.90 -3.79
CA ILE A 109 -19.18 7.28 -4.30
C ILE A 109 -19.86 8.22 -3.29
N ARG A 110 -20.98 7.82 -2.66
CA ARG A 110 -21.63 8.64 -1.61
C ARG A 110 -20.72 8.81 -0.39
N LEU A 111 -20.06 7.73 0.08
CA LEU A 111 -19.07 7.79 1.15
C LEU A 111 -17.96 8.80 0.83
N SER A 112 -17.37 8.71 -0.36
CA SER A 112 -16.30 9.59 -0.83
C SER A 112 -16.74 11.05 -0.95
N ASN A 113 -18.00 11.30 -1.35
CA ASN A 113 -18.57 12.64 -1.34
C ASN A 113 -18.59 13.23 0.09
N GLY A 114 -18.97 12.43 1.08
CA GLY A 114 -18.94 12.86 2.49
C GLY A 114 -17.53 13.22 2.95
N TYR A 115 -16.55 12.36 2.65
CA TYR A 115 -15.14 12.60 3.00
C TYR A 115 -14.60 13.89 2.37
N VAL A 116 -14.81 14.06 1.07
CA VAL A 116 -14.34 15.24 0.32
C VAL A 116 -15.05 16.50 0.77
N GLN A 117 -16.35 16.44 1.09
CA GLN A 117 -17.05 17.58 1.67
C GLN A 117 -16.45 17.97 3.03
N GLY A 118 -16.11 16.99 3.90
CA GLY A 118 -15.46 17.26 5.19
C GLY A 118 -14.13 18.00 5.03
N LEU A 119 -13.29 17.59 4.07
CA LEU A 119 -12.03 18.28 3.75
C LEU A 119 -12.27 19.71 3.23
N ASN A 120 -13.21 19.88 2.32
CA ASN A 120 -13.52 21.18 1.73
C ASN A 120 -14.09 22.16 2.76
N ASP A 121 -14.99 21.69 3.63
CA ASP A 121 -15.61 22.50 4.68
C ASP A 121 -14.57 22.89 5.76
N TYR A 122 -13.63 21.98 6.08
CA TYR A 122 -12.51 22.30 6.97
C TYR A 122 -11.62 23.39 6.36
N ALA A 123 -11.20 23.21 5.11
CA ALA A 123 -10.39 24.20 4.39
C ALA A 123 -11.06 25.58 4.31
N ALA A 124 -12.38 25.61 4.10
CA ALA A 124 -13.14 26.87 4.05
C ALA A 124 -13.21 27.57 5.42
N LYS A 125 -13.18 26.83 6.53
CA LYS A 125 -13.19 27.39 7.88
C LYS A 125 -11.80 27.74 8.41
N HIS A 126 -10.76 27.09 7.88
CA HIS A 126 -9.36 27.28 8.28
C HIS A 126 -8.49 27.67 7.08
N PRO A 127 -8.79 28.80 6.39
CA PRO A 127 -8.08 29.22 5.18
C PRO A 127 -6.60 29.52 5.44
N GLU A 128 -6.22 29.85 6.68
CA GLU A 128 -4.84 30.08 7.11
C GLU A 128 -3.98 28.82 7.12
N GLU A 129 -4.59 27.63 7.25
CA GLU A 129 -3.91 26.34 7.20
C GLU A 129 -3.78 25.78 5.78
N VAL A 130 -4.43 26.40 4.80
CA VAL A 130 -4.41 25.95 3.41
C VAL A 130 -3.06 26.24 2.76
N LEU A 131 -2.35 25.16 2.37
CA LEU A 131 -0.99 25.24 1.81
C LEU A 131 -0.93 25.97 0.45
N HIS A 132 -1.99 25.89 -0.35
CA HIS A 132 -2.10 26.61 -1.62
C HIS A 132 -3.57 26.91 -1.96
N LYS A 133 -3.85 28.15 -2.32
CA LYS A 133 -5.23 28.66 -2.58
C LYS A 133 -6.00 27.90 -3.67
N ASP A 134 -5.30 27.30 -4.63
CA ASP A 134 -5.91 26.57 -5.76
C ASP A 134 -6.11 25.07 -5.48
N LEU A 135 -5.80 24.60 -4.26
CA LEU A 135 -5.99 23.20 -3.88
C LEU A 135 -7.47 22.87 -3.67
N PHE A 136 -8.18 23.75 -2.97
CA PHE A 136 -9.60 23.56 -2.65
C PHE A 136 -10.52 24.45 -3.50
N PRO A 137 -11.75 23.98 -3.80
CA PRO A 137 -12.31 22.71 -3.39
C PRO A 137 -11.76 21.52 -4.18
N LEU A 138 -11.62 20.38 -3.49
CA LEU A 138 -11.34 19.09 -4.11
C LEU A 138 -12.64 18.49 -4.67
N THR A 139 -12.53 17.77 -5.77
CA THR A 139 -13.59 16.88 -6.26
C THR A 139 -13.33 15.44 -5.82
N VAL A 140 -14.37 14.60 -5.81
CA VAL A 140 -14.20 13.17 -5.52
C VAL A 140 -13.26 12.50 -6.54
N LYS A 141 -13.27 12.95 -7.78
CA LYS A 141 -12.35 12.44 -8.80
C LYS A 141 -10.89 12.82 -8.53
N ASP A 142 -10.61 14.04 -8.09
CA ASP A 142 -9.27 14.45 -7.64
C ASP A 142 -8.80 13.57 -6.48
N TYR A 143 -9.68 13.30 -5.53
CA TYR A 143 -9.43 12.48 -4.36
C TYR A 143 -9.12 11.01 -4.74
N ILE A 144 -9.94 10.37 -5.57
CA ILE A 144 -9.70 9.00 -6.04
C ILE A 144 -8.42 8.93 -6.88
N ALA A 145 -8.17 9.89 -7.78
CA ALA A 145 -6.95 9.94 -8.57
C ALA A 145 -5.69 10.07 -7.70
N SER A 146 -5.76 10.80 -6.58
CA SER A 146 -4.67 10.87 -5.60
C SER A 146 -4.39 9.51 -4.94
N SER A 147 -5.41 8.72 -4.65
CA SER A 147 -5.24 7.36 -4.12
C SER A 147 -4.58 6.40 -5.12
N VAL A 148 -4.86 6.57 -6.42
CA VAL A 148 -4.18 5.81 -7.49
C VAL A 148 -2.69 6.11 -7.50
N LEU A 149 -2.27 7.39 -7.39
CA LEU A 149 -0.86 7.74 -7.27
C LEU A 149 -0.23 7.11 -6.02
N ALA A 150 -0.89 7.25 -4.86
CA ALA A 150 -0.37 6.72 -3.60
C ALA A 150 -0.07 5.22 -3.71
N LEU A 151 -1.01 4.41 -4.22
CA LEU A 151 -0.80 2.99 -4.41
C LEU A 151 0.26 2.67 -5.48
N THR A 152 0.36 3.48 -6.52
CA THR A 152 1.40 3.36 -7.55
C THR A 152 2.79 3.56 -6.94
N VAL A 153 2.95 4.56 -6.07
CA VAL A 153 4.19 4.82 -5.31
C VAL A 153 4.46 3.70 -4.29
N PHE A 154 3.45 3.25 -3.54
CA PHE A 154 3.61 2.11 -2.62
C PHE A 154 4.08 0.81 -3.33
N ASN A 155 3.77 0.65 -4.61
CA ASN A 155 4.31 -0.43 -5.44
C ASN A 155 5.73 -0.18 -5.96
N GLY A 156 6.41 0.89 -5.55
CA GLY A 156 7.80 1.19 -5.88
C GLY A 156 8.00 1.91 -7.22
N ALA A 157 6.95 2.46 -7.82
CA ALA A 157 7.05 3.16 -9.10
C ALA A 157 7.96 4.41 -9.04
N ASP A 158 7.99 5.11 -7.91
CA ASP A 158 8.87 6.25 -7.65
C ASP A 158 10.36 5.86 -7.71
N ARG A 159 10.72 4.71 -7.13
CA ARG A 159 12.10 4.16 -7.16
C ARG A 159 12.52 3.78 -8.57
N ILE A 160 11.62 3.15 -9.33
CA ILE A 160 11.89 2.79 -10.72
C ILE A 160 12.04 4.05 -11.58
N LEU A 161 11.16 5.06 -11.41
CA LEU A 161 11.31 6.35 -12.08
C LEU A 161 12.65 7.02 -11.75
N GLY A 162 13.01 7.03 -10.46
CA GLY A 162 14.28 7.57 -9.98
C GLY A 162 15.49 6.82 -10.57
N ALA A 163 15.43 5.50 -10.65
CA ALA A 163 16.48 4.67 -11.24
C ALA A 163 16.65 4.94 -12.74
N ILE A 164 15.56 4.99 -13.50
CA ILE A 164 15.60 5.33 -14.93
C ILE A 164 16.18 6.75 -15.10
N TYR A 165 15.76 7.72 -14.29
CA TYR A 165 16.26 9.08 -14.33
C TYR A 165 17.77 9.16 -14.02
N ALA A 166 18.26 8.34 -13.10
CA ALA A 166 19.67 8.25 -12.70
C ALA A 166 20.52 7.36 -13.63
N ASN A 167 19.98 6.91 -14.78
CA ASN A 167 20.64 5.94 -15.68
C ASN A 167 21.01 4.59 -15.02
N ASN A 168 20.33 4.23 -13.92
CA ASN A 168 20.50 2.94 -13.25
C ASN A 168 19.39 1.97 -13.71
N MET A 169 19.74 1.04 -14.58
CA MET A 169 18.79 0.09 -15.18
C MET A 169 18.57 -1.20 -14.37
N ASN A 170 19.26 -1.35 -13.26
CA ASN A 170 19.07 -2.45 -12.32
C ASN A 170 18.74 -1.88 -10.92
N PRO A 171 17.58 -1.22 -10.75
CA PRO A 171 17.22 -0.71 -9.46
C PRO A 171 17.00 -1.87 -8.48
N VAL A 172 17.83 -1.94 -7.47
CA VAL A 172 17.53 -2.77 -6.30
C VAL A 172 16.46 -2.02 -5.52
N ILE A 173 15.26 -2.58 -5.47
CA ILE A 173 14.22 -2.05 -4.60
C ILE A 173 14.58 -2.49 -3.19
N ASP A 174 15.12 -1.56 -2.40
CA ASP A 174 15.40 -1.79 -0.98
C ASP A 174 14.08 -1.80 -0.20
N TYR A 175 13.59 -3.00 0.07
CA TYR A 175 12.40 -3.23 0.88
C TYR A 175 12.71 -3.33 2.38
N ASP A 176 13.97 -3.29 2.79
CA ASP A 176 14.40 -3.51 4.19
C ASP A 176 13.91 -2.40 5.14
N LYS A 177 13.54 -1.23 4.59
CA LYS A 177 13.00 -0.10 5.36
C LYS A 177 11.50 -0.17 5.64
N MET A 178 10.80 -1.13 5.03
CA MET A 178 9.35 -1.30 5.21
C MET A 178 9.09 -2.54 6.06
N GLY A 179 8.30 -2.39 7.11
CA GLY A 179 8.05 -3.51 8.02
C GLY A 179 6.64 -3.51 8.59
N SER A 180 6.18 -4.69 8.97
CA SER A 180 4.95 -4.89 9.72
C SER A 180 4.95 -6.29 10.32
N ASN A 181 4.16 -6.52 11.37
CA ASN A 181 3.88 -7.85 11.89
C ASN A 181 2.37 -8.05 11.99
N ALA A 182 1.88 -9.22 11.61
CA ALA A 182 0.52 -9.66 11.84
C ALA A 182 0.53 -11.11 12.32
N ILE A 183 -0.29 -11.43 13.34
CA ILE A 183 -0.40 -12.77 13.90
C ILE A 183 -1.88 -13.06 14.13
N ALA A 184 -2.37 -14.19 13.63
CA ALA A 184 -3.70 -14.70 13.93
C ALA A 184 -3.58 -16.09 14.60
N VAL A 185 -4.30 -16.30 15.70
CA VAL A 185 -4.31 -17.57 16.42
C VAL A 185 -5.74 -18.08 16.50
N HIS A 186 -5.94 -19.30 16.02
CA HIS A 186 -7.24 -19.98 16.00
C HIS A 186 -7.68 -20.38 17.43
N PRO A 187 -8.97 -20.35 17.76
CA PRO A 187 -9.51 -20.72 19.07
C PRO A 187 -9.03 -22.06 19.60
N SER A 188 -8.86 -23.07 18.73
CA SER A 188 -8.33 -24.38 19.14
C SER A 188 -6.92 -24.33 19.73
N LYS A 189 -6.15 -23.28 19.42
CA LYS A 189 -4.76 -23.07 19.86
C LYS A 189 -4.65 -22.09 21.03
N THR A 190 -5.72 -21.36 21.36
CA THR A 190 -5.74 -20.44 22.50
C THR A 190 -6.21 -21.10 23.78
N ALA A 191 -5.78 -20.61 24.94
CA ALA A 191 -6.20 -21.11 26.24
C ALA A 191 -7.65 -20.76 26.58
N THR A 192 -8.14 -19.62 26.07
CA THR A 192 -9.50 -19.10 26.31
C THR A 192 -10.55 -19.63 25.33
N GLY A 193 -10.14 -20.22 24.22
CA GLY A 193 -11.05 -20.62 23.14
C GLY A 193 -11.54 -19.46 22.27
N GLU A 194 -10.86 -18.31 22.32
CA GLU A 194 -11.13 -17.12 21.49
C GLU A 194 -10.05 -16.96 20.42
N ALA A 195 -10.40 -16.40 19.26
CA ALA A 195 -9.42 -16.04 18.26
C ALA A 195 -8.60 -14.83 18.72
N TYR A 196 -7.27 -14.86 18.50
CA TYR A 196 -6.40 -13.70 18.75
C TYR A 196 -5.90 -13.13 17.42
N LEU A 197 -5.87 -11.79 17.33
CA LEU A 197 -5.26 -11.07 16.21
C LEU A 197 -4.32 -9.99 16.76
N ALA A 198 -3.08 -9.98 16.31
CA ALA A 198 -2.15 -8.88 16.51
C ALA A 198 -1.92 -8.13 15.22
N ILE A 199 -1.97 -6.79 15.31
CA ILE A 199 -1.70 -5.85 14.24
C ILE A 199 -0.53 -4.98 14.70
N ASN A 200 0.51 -4.86 13.87
CA ASN A 200 1.67 -4.04 14.17
C ASN A 200 2.31 -3.51 12.88
N ALA A 201 1.87 -2.34 12.44
CA ALA A 201 2.46 -1.65 11.31
C ALA A 201 3.72 -0.90 11.76
N HIS A 202 4.78 -0.93 10.93
CA HIS A 202 5.99 -0.15 11.12
C HIS A 202 5.97 1.01 10.14
N GLN A 203 5.34 2.10 10.53
CA GLN A 203 5.19 3.31 9.73
C GLN A 203 5.84 4.49 10.46
N PRO A 204 6.19 5.58 9.75
CA PRO A 204 6.62 6.81 10.39
C PRO A 204 5.58 7.33 11.40
N ASN A 205 6.05 8.05 12.41
CA ASN A 205 5.16 8.67 13.39
C ASN A 205 4.58 10.02 12.91
N GLU A 206 5.06 10.54 11.78
CA GLU A 206 4.67 11.84 11.21
C GLU A 206 4.54 11.76 9.69
N GLY A 207 3.73 12.64 9.12
CA GLY A 207 3.54 12.79 7.69
C GLY A 207 2.51 11.83 7.07
N PRO A 208 2.36 11.81 5.73
CA PRO A 208 1.26 11.11 5.05
C PRO A 208 1.22 9.60 5.25
N GLU A 209 2.34 8.99 5.63
CA GLU A 209 2.45 7.55 5.88
C GLU A 209 2.26 7.20 7.37
N ALA A 210 2.11 8.18 8.26
CA ALA A 210 1.77 7.95 9.66
C ALA A 210 0.35 7.41 9.78
N PHE A 211 0.15 6.49 10.74
CA PHE A 211 -1.20 6.01 11.03
C PHE A 211 -1.95 6.97 11.94
N TYR A 212 -3.16 7.29 11.52
CA TYR A 212 -4.16 7.98 12.30
C TYR A 212 -5.15 6.97 12.86
N GLU A 213 -5.35 6.94 14.18
CA GLU A 213 -6.29 6.04 14.83
C GLU A 213 -7.65 6.71 14.94
N ALA A 214 -8.73 6.00 14.59
CA ALA A 214 -10.08 6.48 14.68
C ALA A 214 -11.09 5.35 14.93
N HIS A 215 -12.20 5.69 15.58
CA HIS A 215 -13.39 4.86 15.65
C HIS A 215 -14.52 5.50 14.85
N VAL A 216 -15.15 4.73 14.00
CA VAL A 216 -16.25 5.14 13.12
C VAL A 216 -17.50 4.32 13.42
N ASN A 217 -18.65 4.98 13.56
CA ASN A 217 -19.92 4.31 13.86
C ASN A 217 -21.08 4.99 13.15
N SER A 218 -21.80 4.26 12.30
CA SER A 218 -23.04 4.71 11.64
C SER A 218 -24.22 3.79 11.98
N GLU A 219 -25.44 4.31 11.89
CA GLU A 219 -26.66 3.49 11.99
C GLU A 219 -26.88 2.58 10.77
N GLU A 220 -26.11 2.77 9.67
CA GLU A 220 -26.09 1.88 8.50
C GLU A 220 -25.24 0.63 8.71
N GLY A 221 -24.72 0.41 9.94
CA GLY A 221 -23.99 -0.80 10.34
C GLY A 221 -22.50 -0.75 10.04
N TRP A 222 -21.92 0.43 9.92
CA TRP A 222 -20.48 0.61 9.93
C TRP A 222 -20.04 0.94 11.36
N ASN A 223 -19.30 0.02 11.99
CA ASN A 223 -18.75 0.16 13.32
C ASN A 223 -17.35 -0.46 13.34
N ALA A 224 -16.31 0.36 13.22
CA ALA A 224 -14.93 -0.10 13.11
C ALA A 224 -13.97 0.83 13.86
N LEU A 225 -12.94 0.23 14.48
CA LEU A 225 -11.86 0.90 15.19
C LEU A 225 -10.51 0.46 14.62
N GLY A 226 -9.60 1.38 14.42
CA GLY A 226 -8.23 1.07 14.00
C GLY A 226 -7.52 2.22 13.32
N GLY A 227 -6.46 1.89 12.57
CA GLY A 227 -5.59 2.86 11.91
C GLY A 227 -5.91 3.05 10.43
N LEU A 228 -5.73 4.27 9.96
CA LEU A 228 -5.80 4.65 8.55
C LEU A 228 -4.63 5.57 8.18
N LEU A 229 -4.31 5.65 6.91
CA LEU A 229 -3.32 6.60 6.38
C LEU A 229 -4.01 7.92 6.00
N ALA A 230 -3.22 8.99 5.86
CA ALA A 230 -3.74 10.28 5.43
C ALA A 230 -4.52 10.14 4.10
N GLY A 231 -5.74 10.66 4.08
CA GLY A 231 -6.64 10.53 2.94
C GLY A 231 -7.43 9.22 2.87
N GLY A 232 -7.35 8.34 3.87
CA GLY A 232 -8.20 7.14 3.98
C GLY A 232 -9.62 7.49 4.42
N PRO A 233 -10.68 7.07 3.71
CA PRO A 233 -12.07 7.37 4.08
C PRO A 233 -12.65 6.30 5.00
N SER A 234 -11.87 5.28 5.37
CA SER A 234 -12.23 4.15 6.21
C SER A 234 -11.01 3.54 6.90
N ILE A 235 -11.22 2.67 7.87
CA ILE A 235 -10.16 2.00 8.63
C ILE A 235 -9.38 1.05 7.71
N LEU A 236 -8.07 1.18 7.70
CA LEU A 236 -7.16 0.39 6.87
C LEU A 236 -6.78 -0.93 7.53
N HIS A 237 -6.39 -0.89 8.80
CA HIS A 237 -6.30 -2.08 9.65
C HIS A 237 -7.09 -1.86 10.94
N GLY A 238 -7.77 -2.88 11.41
CA GLY A 238 -8.55 -2.71 12.61
C GLY A 238 -9.46 -3.86 12.90
N VAL A 239 -10.47 -3.54 13.66
CA VAL A 239 -11.49 -4.49 14.11
C VAL A 239 -12.88 -3.87 13.96
N ASN A 240 -13.87 -4.73 13.81
CA ASN A 240 -15.26 -4.41 14.03
C ASN A 240 -15.84 -5.41 15.07
N GLU A 241 -17.14 -5.39 15.32
CA GLU A 241 -17.79 -6.27 16.32
C GLU A 241 -17.67 -7.77 15.99
N HIS A 242 -17.29 -8.13 14.78
CA HIS A 242 -17.34 -9.50 14.28
C HIS A 242 -15.96 -10.09 13.97
N LEU A 243 -15.02 -9.25 13.52
CA LEU A 243 -13.76 -9.69 12.93
C LEU A 243 -12.70 -8.60 13.02
N GLY A 244 -11.45 -8.98 12.78
CA GLY A 244 -10.34 -8.07 12.65
C GLY A 244 -9.51 -8.40 11.42
N TRP A 245 -8.80 -7.39 10.90
CA TRP A 245 -7.91 -7.53 9.75
C TRP A 245 -6.65 -6.69 9.91
N ALA A 246 -5.56 -7.21 9.38
CA ALA A 246 -4.27 -6.55 9.37
C ALA A 246 -3.62 -6.66 7.99
N HIS A 247 -2.78 -5.68 7.66
CA HIS A 247 -1.94 -5.72 6.47
C HIS A 247 -0.47 -5.78 6.85
N THR A 248 0.31 -6.50 6.05
CA THR A 248 1.77 -6.38 6.01
C THR A 248 2.19 -6.16 4.57
N VAL A 249 3.32 -5.48 4.35
CA VAL A 249 3.86 -5.30 3.00
C VAL A 249 4.36 -6.66 2.48
N ASN A 250 4.03 -6.97 1.22
CA ASN A 250 4.57 -8.09 0.46
C ASN A 250 5.48 -7.61 -0.67
N PHE A 251 6.42 -8.44 -1.08
CA PHE A 251 7.50 -8.09 -2.01
C PHE A 251 7.51 -8.95 -3.28
N CYS A 252 6.39 -9.62 -3.61
CA CYS A 252 6.25 -10.33 -4.87
C CYS A 252 6.47 -9.38 -6.06
N ASP A 253 7.06 -9.91 -7.12
CA ASP A 253 7.40 -9.14 -8.32
C ASP A 253 6.14 -8.86 -9.16
N ARG A 254 5.71 -7.59 -9.24
CA ARG A 254 4.48 -7.14 -9.90
C ARG A 254 4.66 -5.88 -10.75
N VAL A 255 5.90 -5.44 -10.93
CA VAL A 255 6.23 -4.26 -11.73
C VAL A 255 7.28 -4.63 -12.75
N ASP A 256 7.01 -4.37 -14.03
CA ASP A 256 7.92 -4.69 -15.12
C ASP A 256 8.42 -3.44 -15.83
N VAL A 257 9.68 -3.48 -16.25
CA VAL A 257 10.33 -2.45 -17.05
C VAL A 257 10.67 -3.01 -18.42
N PHE A 258 10.34 -2.27 -19.47
CA PHE A 258 10.53 -2.66 -20.86
C PHE A 258 11.42 -1.67 -21.59
N GLN A 259 12.48 -2.15 -22.23
CA GLN A 259 13.31 -1.33 -23.11
C GLN A 259 12.71 -1.34 -24.52
N LEU A 260 12.31 -0.17 -25.01
CA LEU A 260 11.73 -0.01 -26.34
C LEU A 260 12.82 0.01 -27.42
N GLN A 261 12.58 -0.72 -28.50
CA GLN A 261 13.41 -0.64 -29.70
C GLN A 261 12.93 0.53 -30.55
N MET A 262 13.63 1.67 -30.46
CA MET A 262 13.25 2.91 -31.15
C MET A 262 13.58 2.85 -32.65
N ASN A 263 12.75 3.52 -33.46
CA ASN A 263 13.00 3.71 -34.89
C ASN A 263 14.18 4.69 -35.10
N PRO A 264 15.29 4.26 -35.75
CA PRO A 264 16.43 5.14 -35.98
C PRO A 264 16.12 6.40 -36.83
N GLN A 265 15.07 6.32 -37.68
CA GLN A 265 14.67 7.40 -38.57
C GLN A 265 13.57 8.28 -37.94
N ASN A 266 12.90 7.81 -36.88
CA ASN A 266 11.83 8.55 -36.21
C ASN A 266 11.83 8.28 -34.71
N SER A 267 12.41 9.16 -33.93
CA SER A 267 12.51 9.04 -32.45
C SER A 267 11.16 9.03 -31.71
N ASN A 268 10.04 9.14 -32.43
CA ASN A 268 8.70 9.05 -31.88
C ASN A 268 8.06 7.68 -32.08
N GLN A 269 8.73 6.76 -32.76
CA GLN A 269 8.25 5.42 -33.04
C GLN A 269 9.12 4.35 -32.39
N TYR A 270 8.48 3.28 -31.99
CA TYR A 270 9.14 2.07 -31.47
C TYR A 270 8.60 0.83 -32.19
N MET A 271 9.39 -0.23 -32.22
CA MET A 271 9.01 -1.52 -32.78
C MET A 271 8.02 -2.24 -31.88
N PHE A 272 6.95 -2.79 -32.45
CA PHE A 272 6.03 -3.70 -31.76
C PHE A 272 5.53 -4.76 -32.75
N ASP A 273 5.86 -6.03 -32.51
CA ASP A 273 5.54 -7.19 -33.36
C ASP A 273 5.84 -6.95 -34.85
N GLY A 274 7.02 -6.40 -35.14
CA GLY A 274 7.49 -6.16 -36.49
C GLY A 274 6.98 -4.89 -37.16
N GLN A 275 6.21 -4.07 -36.44
CA GLN A 275 5.66 -2.80 -36.96
C GLN A 275 6.15 -1.60 -36.15
N TRP A 276 6.39 -0.47 -36.83
CA TRP A 276 6.65 0.80 -36.15
C TRP A 276 5.34 1.41 -35.64
N VAL A 277 5.29 1.66 -34.32
CA VAL A 277 4.13 2.22 -33.61
C VAL A 277 4.53 3.54 -32.98
N ASP A 278 3.68 4.55 -33.07
CA ASP A 278 3.93 5.86 -32.47
C ASP A 278 3.84 5.80 -30.93
N LEU A 279 4.73 6.52 -30.26
CA LEU A 279 4.56 6.88 -28.86
C LEU A 279 3.43 7.90 -28.73
N GLU A 280 2.53 7.69 -27.80
CA GLU A 280 1.62 8.74 -27.37
C GLU A 280 2.39 9.81 -26.60
N LYS A 281 2.06 11.08 -26.84
CA LYS A 281 2.74 12.24 -26.25
C LYS A 281 1.78 13.28 -25.72
N SER A 282 2.14 13.84 -24.59
CA SER A 282 1.51 15.03 -24.02
C SER A 282 2.57 15.87 -23.32
N LYS A 283 2.14 16.97 -22.70
CA LYS A 283 3.02 17.85 -21.91
C LYS A 283 2.37 18.24 -20.61
N ILE A 284 3.18 18.29 -19.57
CA ILE A 284 2.80 18.89 -18.29
C ILE A 284 3.59 20.18 -18.06
N LYS A 285 2.94 21.19 -17.47
CA LYS A 285 3.58 22.39 -16.93
C LYS A 285 3.80 22.21 -15.45
N LEU A 286 5.04 22.09 -15.04
CA LEU A 286 5.45 21.92 -13.64
C LEU A 286 5.72 23.30 -13.02
N LEU A 287 5.04 23.57 -11.91
CA LEU A 287 5.22 24.77 -11.11
C LEU A 287 6.19 24.47 -9.98
N ILE A 288 7.21 25.32 -9.78
CA ILE A 288 8.21 25.10 -8.73
C ILE A 288 8.30 26.36 -7.87
N LYS A 289 8.30 26.17 -6.56
CA LYS A 289 8.46 27.26 -5.58
C LYS A 289 9.74 28.06 -5.86
N GLY A 290 9.61 29.36 -5.96
CA GLY A 290 10.74 30.25 -6.27
C GLY A 290 11.12 30.32 -7.76
N VAL A 291 10.49 29.54 -8.65
CA VAL A 291 10.71 29.61 -10.10
C VAL A 291 9.49 30.29 -10.75
N PRO A 292 9.65 31.48 -11.34
CA PRO A 292 8.51 32.27 -11.85
C PRO A 292 7.88 31.68 -13.11
N ILE A 293 8.63 30.91 -13.91
CA ILE A 293 8.17 30.36 -15.19
C ILE A 293 7.95 28.85 -15.04
N PRO A 294 6.77 28.33 -15.44
CA PRO A 294 6.51 26.90 -15.45
C PRO A 294 7.49 26.13 -16.34
N ILE A 295 7.98 25.01 -15.87
CA ILE A 295 8.86 24.11 -16.63
C ILE A 295 7.98 23.12 -17.40
N SER A 296 8.05 23.14 -18.72
CA SER A 296 7.36 22.15 -19.56
C SER A 296 8.16 20.84 -19.61
N ARG A 297 7.48 19.71 -19.43
CA ARG A 297 8.03 18.36 -19.57
C ARG A 297 7.13 17.52 -20.46
N ASP A 298 7.76 16.69 -21.31
CA ASP A 298 7.05 15.72 -22.13
C ASP A 298 6.60 14.54 -21.24
N LEU A 299 5.41 14.05 -21.52
CA LEU A 299 4.83 12.82 -21.03
C LEU A 299 4.74 11.86 -22.20
N LEU A 300 5.22 10.65 -22.04
CA LEU A 300 5.28 9.65 -23.10
C LEU A 300 4.61 8.36 -22.64
N TRP A 301 3.95 7.68 -23.56
CA TRP A 301 3.36 6.36 -23.32
C TRP A 301 3.55 5.45 -24.51
N SER A 302 3.79 4.18 -24.21
CA SER A 302 3.76 3.09 -25.16
C SER A 302 2.60 2.15 -24.85
N LYS A 303 2.42 1.09 -25.61
CA LYS A 303 1.49 -0.01 -25.27
C LYS A 303 1.81 -0.65 -23.90
N TYR A 304 3.06 -0.56 -23.46
CA TYR A 304 3.48 -1.10 -22.15
C TYR A 304 3.11 -0.18 -20.98
N GLY A 305 2.94 1.10 -21.19
CA GLY A 305 2.54 2.06 -20.16
C GLY A 305 3.37 3.34 -20.14
N ALA A 306 3.50 3.92 -18.96
CA ALA A 306 4.29 5.13 -18.70
C ALA A 306 5.72 4.98 -19.22
N THR A 307 6.22 5.97 -19.98
CA THR A 307 7.48 5.83 -20.73
C THR A 307 8.40 7.01 -20.45
N MET A 308 9.68 6.72 -20.20
CA MET A 308 10.74 7.71 -19.98
C MET A 308 11.94 7.45 -20.89
N LYS A 309 12.69 8.52 -21.17
CA LYS A 309 13.97 8.49 -21.90
C LYS A 309 15.12 8.81 -20.96
N ASN A 310 16.22 8.10 -21.13
CA ASN A 310 17.51 8.42 -20.52
C ASN A 310 18.65 8.21 -21.53
N ASP A 311 19.91 8.31 -21.07
CA ASP A 311 21.09 8.15 -21.94
C ASP A 311 21.26 6.71 -22.45
N GLN A 312 20.64 5.73 -21.83
CA GLN A 312 20.72 4.30 -22.20
C GLN A 312 19.57 3.86 -23.12
N GLY A 313 18.53 4.69 -23.29
CA GLY A 313 17.42 4.35 -24.15
C GLY A 313 16.07 4.88 -23.73
N VAL A 314 15.02 4.19 -24.16
CA VAL A 314 13.62 4.51 -23.87
C VAL A 314 12.99 3.32 -23.14
N PHE A 315 12.41 3.60 -21.99
CA PHE A 315 11.92 2.56 -21.09
C PHE A 315 10.47 2.82 -20.70
N SER A 316 9.67 1.75 -20.71
CA SER A 316 8.28 1.80 -20.25
C SER A 316 8.13 1.01 -18.96
N ILE A 317 7.25 1.49 -18.08
CA ILE A 317 6.93 0.89 -16.80
C ILE A 317 5.49 0.39 -16.84
N ARG A 318 5.27 -0.85 -16.38
CA ARG A 318 3.93 -1.44 -16.29
C ARG A 318 3.70 -2.05 -14.92
N LEU A 319 2.61 -1.66 -14.26
CA LEU A 319 2.20 -2.17 -12.95
C LEU A 319 0.67 -2.13 -12.83
N GLY A 320 0.12 -3.02 -12.01
CA GLY A 320 -1.34 -3.10 -11.81
C GLY A 320 -1.92 -1.94 -10.99
N ALA A 321 -1.12 -1.32 -10.12
CA ALA A 321 -1.59 -0.31 -9.18
C ALA A 321 -2.23 0.91 -9.84
N ASN A 322 -1.68 1.37 -10.97
CA ASN A 322 -2.26 2.47 -11.74
C ASN A 322 -3.30 2.02 -12.78
N MET A 323 -3.77 0.78 -12.70
CA MET A 323 -4.84 0.24 -13.54
C MET A 323 -6.12 -0.06 -12.74
N GLU A 324 -6.14 0.24 -11.44
CA GLU A 324 -7.24 -0.07 -10.53
C GLU A 324 -7.54 1.12 -9.60
N ILE A 325 -8.82 1.42 -9.40
CA ILE A 325 -9.27 2.58 -8.59
C ILE A 325 -10.08 2.19 -7.35
N ARG A 326 -10.37 0.88 -7.14
CA ARG A 326 -11.29 0.38 -6.11
C ARG A 326 -10.62 0.06 -4.78
N ALA A 327 -9.39 0.45 -4.55
CA ALA A 327 -8.67 0.13 -3.31
C ALA A 327 -9.38 0.68 -2.07
N LEU A 328 -9.78 1.95 -2.08
CA LEU A 328 -10.48 2.57 -0.97
C LEU A 328 -11.88 1.96 -0.77
N GLU A 329 -12.56 1.56 -1.85
CA GLU A 329 -13.82 0.83 -1.78
C GLU A 329 -13.64 -0.57 -1.17
N GLN A 330 -12.57 -1.27 -1.50
CA GLN A 330 -12.26 -2.56 -0.91
C GLN A 330 -12.09 -2.45 0.60
N TRP A 331 -11.33 -1.48 1.11
CA TRP A 331 -11.19 -1.24 2.55
C TRP A 331 -12.54 -0.92 3.20
N TYR A 332 -13.34 -0.04 2.61
CA TYR A 332 -14.67 0.27 3.14
C TYR A 332 -15.55 -0.98 3.25
N LYS A 333 -15.57 -1.85 2.24
CA LYS A 333 -16.31 -3.12 2.28
C LYS A 333 -15.75 -4.11 3.30
N MET A 334 -14.44 -4.14 3.48
CA MET A 334 -13.81 -4.94 4.54
C MET A 334 -14.27 -4.48 5.94
N ASN A 335 -14.35 -3.17 6.16
CA ASN A 335 -14.83 -2.59 7.43
C ASN A 335 -16.26 -3.05 7.79
N LYS A 336 -17.13 -3.22 6.80
CA LYS A 336 -18.54 -3.58 6.98
C LYS A 336 -18.81 -5.09 6.97
N ALA A 337 -17.79 -5.91 6.72
CA ALA A 337 -17.94 -7.35 6.70
C ALA A 337 -18.27 -7.91 8.10
N LYS A 338 -19.21 -8.84 8.18
CA LYS A 338 -19.69 -9.46 9.43
C LYS A 338 -19.23 -10.91 9.61
N ASN A 339 -18.60 -11.49 8.59
CA ASN A 339 -18.10 -12.86 8.57
C ASN A 339 -17.09 -13.05 7.46
N PHE A 340 -16.44 -14.20 7.42
CA PHE A 340 -15.42 -14.53 6.44
C PHE A 340 -15.92 -14.45 4.99
N THR A 341 -17.14 -14.91 4.70
CA THR A 341 -17.69 -14.85 3.33
C THR A 341 -17.81 -13.42 2.83
N GLN A 342 -18.35 -12.51 3.65
CA GLN A 342 -18.45 -11.09 3.28
C GLN A 342 -17.08 -10.44 3.13
N PHE A 343 -16.15 -10.74 4.03
CA PHE A 343 -14.79 -10.25 3.96
C PHE A 343 -14.06 -10.75 2.71
N TYR A 344 -14.18 -12.05 2.40
CA TYR A 344 -13.59 -12.63 1.19
C TYR A 344 -14.18 -12.03 -0.09
N ASN A 345 -15.49 -11.75 -0.12
CA ASN A 345 -16.13 -11.03 -1.22
C ASN A 345 -15.58 -9.60 -1.37
N ALA A 346 -15.32 -8.90 -0.26
CA ALA A 346 -14.71 -7.58 -0.29
C ALA A 346 -13.30 -7.61 -0.91
N ILE A 347 -12.44 -8.53 -0.46
CA ILE A 347 -11.08 -8.65 -1.01
C ILE A 347 -11.05 -9.22 -2.44
N SER A 348 -12.12 -9.91 -2.87
CA SER A 348 -12.27 -10.40 -4.26
C SER A 348 -12.44 -9.29 -5.29
N LEU A 349 -12.66 -8.04 -4.86
CA LEU A 349 -12.54 -6.88 -5.74
C LEU A 349 -11.13 -6.73 -6.32
N GLN A 350 -10.12 -7.24 -5.61
CA GLN A 350 -8.71 -7.05 -5.96
C GLN A 350 -8.34 -5.57 -6.24
N GLY A 351 -9.00 -4.65 -5.52
CA GLY A 351 -8.71 -3.22 -5.60
C GLY A 351 -7.34 -2.87 -5.01
N LEU A 352 -6.92 -3.61 -3.98
CA LEU A 352 -5.59 -3.47 -3.39
C LEU A 352 -4.56 -4.22 -4.22
N SER A 353 -3.64 -3.46 -4.81
CA SER A 353 -2.60 -3.99 -5.71
C SER A 353 -1.46 -4.70 -4.97
N MET A 354 -1.40 -4.57 -3.65
CA MET A 354 -0.38 -5.14 -2.77
C MET A 354 -0.95 -5.37 -1.37
N PHE A 355 -0.13 -5.84 -0.46
CA PHE A 355 -0.36 -6.18 0.94
C PHE A 355 -0.78 -7.64 1.17
N ASN A 356 -0.06 -8.29 2.04
CA ASN A 356 -0.60 -9.46 2.73
C ASN A 356 -1.81 -9.04 3.54
N ILE A 357 -2.82 -9.89 3.59
CA ILE A 357 -4.01 -9.67 4.43
C ILE A 357 -4.11 -10.81 5.44
N MET A 358 -4.11 -10.44 6.72
CA MET A 358 -4.37 -11.34 7.84
C MET A 358 -5.76 -11.05 8.39
N TYR A 359 -6.49 -12.10 8.76
CA TYR A 359 -7.87 -12.02 9.25
C TYR A 359 -8.10 -12.99 10.41
N ALA A 360 -8.92 -12.59 11.36
CA ALA A 360 -9.50 -13.46 12.37
C ALA A 360 -10.91 -13.00 12.72
N ASP A 361 -11.82 -13.95 13.01
CA ASP A 361 -13.19 -13.63 13.41
C ASP A 361 -13.67 -14.41 14.64
N LYS A 362 -14.83 -14.03 15.16
CA LYS A 362 -15.46 -14.68 16.30
C LYS A 362 -16.16 -16.00 15.93
N ASN A 363 -16.16 -16.39 14.65
CA ASN A 363 -16.74 -17.64 14.15
C ASN A 363 -15.65 -18.67 13.85
N ASP A 364 -14.54 -18.61 14.57
CA ASP A 364 -13.43 -19.56 14.51
C ASP A 364 -12.73 -19.64 13.15
N THR A 365 -12.62 -18.49 12.45
CA THR A 365 -11.88 -18.44 11.20
C THR A 365 -10.65 -17.55 11.33
N ILE A 366 -9.48 -18.12 11.01
CA ILE A 366 -8.27 -17.35 10.71
C ILE A 366 -7.91 -17.52 9.23
N PHE A 367 -7.46 -16.42 8.61
CA PHE A 367 -7.14 -16.42 7.18
C PHE A 367 -5.93 -15.54 6.88
N TYR A 368 -5.16 -15.96 5.87
CA TYR A 368 -4.05 -15.19 5.32
C TYR A 368 -4.04 -15.32 3.79
N ILE A 369 -3.72 -14.24 3.12
CA ILE A 369 -3.47 -14.22 1.68
C ILE A 369 -2.32 -13.26 1.34
N ASN A 370 -1.43 -13.69 0.44
CA ASN A 370 -0.51 -12.80 -0.26
C ASN A 370 -1.29 -12.08 -1.38
N ASN A 371 -2.03 -11.03 -1.00
CA ASN A 371 -2.88 -10.30 -1.93
C ASN A 371 -2.05 -9.35 -2.79
N ALA A 372 -2.22 -9.44 -4.10
CA ALA A 372 -1.59 -8.55 -5.07
C ALA A 372 -2.34 -8.58 -6.41
N LEU A 373 -2.22 -7.52 -7.19
CA LEU A 373 -2.53 -7.56 -8.63
C LEU A 373 -1.34 -8.20 -9.37
N MET A 374 -1.30 -9.54 -9.31
CA MET A 374 -0.23 -10.32 -9.94
C MET A 374 -0.47 -10.49 -11.43
N PRO A 375 0.43 -10.00 -12.30
CA PRO A 375 0.26 -10.15 -13.75
C PRO A 375 0.38 -11.61 -14.19
N ILE A 376 -0.45 -12.00 -15.17
CA ILE A 376 -0.28 -13.26 -15.89
C ILE A 376 0.81 -13.06 -16.93
N ARG A 377 2.01 -13.55 -16.61
CA ARG A 377 3.20 -13.40 -17.42
C ARG A 377 3.43 -14.63 -18.32
N ASN A 378 4.07 -14.40 -19.46
CA ASN A 378 4.49 -15.47 -20.35
C ASN A 378 5.55 -16.35 -19.64
N ASP A 379 5.41 -17.67 -19.74
CA ASP A 379 6.26 -18.68 -19.09
C ASP A 379 7.49 -19.10 -19.90
N ASP A 380 7.73 -18.51 -21.10
CA ASP A 380 8.91 -18.75 -21.92
C ASP A 380 10.18 -18.37 -21.13
N ALA A 381 11.02 -19.37 -20.84
CA ALA A 381 12.22 -19.25 -20.01
C ALA A 381 13.26 -18.24 -20.52
N LYS A 382 13.12 -17.75 -21.76
CA LYS A 382 13.99 -16.69 -22.29
C LYS A 382 13.71 -15.31 -21.67
N TYR A 383 12.54 -15.11 -21.02
CA TYR A 383 12.18 -13.87 -20.36
C TYR A 383 12.46 -13.96 -18.86
N ASP A 384 13.47 -13.22 -18.42
CA ASP A 384 13.74 -13.03 -16.98
C ASP A 384 12.94 -11.82 -16.49
N TRP A 385 11.78 -12.08 -15.86
CA TRP A 385 10.86 -11.04 -15.40
C TRP A 385 11.42 -10.16 -14.28
N LYS A 386 12.52 -10.57 -13.64
CA LYS A 386 13.24 -9.75 -12.65
C LYS A 386 14.18 -8.71 -13.28
N LYS A 387 14.28 -8.68 -14.61
CA LYS A 387 15.16 -7.77 -15.36
C LYS A 387 14.35 -6.91 -16.31
N THR A 388 15.04 -5.93 -16.92
CA THR A 388 14.48 -5.18 -18.03
C THR A 388 14.17 -6.11 -19.21
N LEU A 389 12.94 -6.05 -19.70
CA LEU A 389 12.39 -6.91 -20.73
C LEU A 389 12.41 -6.26 -22.12
N PRO A 390 12.37 -7.05 -23.22
CA PRO A 390 12.16 -6.49 -24.54
C PRO A 390 10.81 -5.79 -24.67
N GLY A 391 10.82 -4.53 -25.07
CA GLY A 391 9.63 -3.69 -25.30
C GLY A 391 9.23 -3.62 -26.77
N ASN A 392 9.37 -4.72 -27.53
CA ASN A 392 9.13 -4.80 -28.97
C ASN A 392 8.21 -5.95 -29.40
N THR A 393 7.60 -6.65 -28.44
CA THR A 393 6.78 -7.84 -28.73
C THR A 393 5.60 -7.97 -27.75
N SER A 394 4.45 -8.41 -28.27
CA SER A 394 3.27 -8.74 -27.46
C SER A 394 3.51 -9.88 -26.44
N LYS A 395 4.55 -10.70 -26.65
CA LYS A 395 4.89 -11.82 -25.75
C LYS A 395 5.32 -11.37 -24.35
N THR A 396 5.83 -10.15 -24.20
CA THR A 396 6.17 -9.55 -22.90
C THR A 396 5.11 -8.60 -22.37
N LEU A 397 4.07 -8.28 -23.15
CA LEU A 397 2.98 -7.40 -22.76
C LEU A 397 1.86 -8.21 -22.08
N TRP A 398 1.87 -8.25 -20.75
CA TRP A 398 0.74 -8.81 -20.01
C TRP A 398 -0.43 -7.82 -19.95
N THR A 399 -1.66 -8.34 -19.95
CA THR A 399 -2.90 -7.55 -19.94
C THR A 399 -3.93 -8.06 -18.94
N GLN A 400 -3.61 -9.15 -18.22
CA GLN A 400 -4.50 -9.82 -17.28
C GLN A 400 -3.79 -10.06 -15.96
N PHE A 401 -4.56 -10.24 -14.91
CA PHE A 401 -4.10 -10.57 -13.57
C PHE A 401 -4.61 -11.94 -13.14
N HIS A 402 -3.86 -12.59 -12.26
CA HIS A 402 -4.32 -13.78 -11.55
C HIS A 402 -5.54 -13.48 -10.70
N GLY A 403 -6.52 -14.37 -10.72
CA GLY A 403 -7.68 -14.29 -9.83
C GLY A 403 -7.28 -14.54 -8.37
N ILE A 404 -8.08 -14.00 -7.43
CA ILE A 404 -7.77 -14.10 -5.99
C ILE A 404 -7.54 -15.55 -5.51
N LYS A 405 -8.21 -16.52 -6.09
CA LYS A 405 -8.07 -17.96 -5.74
C LYS A 405 -6.73 -18.57 -6.18
N GLU A 406 -6.03 -17.92 -7.11
CA GLU A 406 -4.74 -18.37 -7.63
C GLU A 406 -3.56 -17.81 -6.83
N LEU A 407 -3.83 -16.94 -5.82
CA LEU A 407 -2.81 -16.36 -4.96
C LEU A 407 -2.55 -17.26 -3.75
N PRO A 408 -1.32 -17.25 -3.18
CA PRO A 408 -1.01 -18.00 -1.96
C PRO A 408 -1.92 -17.58 -0.80
N GLN A 409 -2.68 -18.52 -0.25
CA GLN A 409 -3.63 -18.25 0.83
C GLN A 409 -3.85 -19.45 1.74
N TYR A 410 -4.24 -19.20 2.99
CA TYR A 410 -4.49 -20.19 4.02
C TYR A 410 -5.79 -19.89 4.74
N VAL A 411 -6.57 -20.92 5.02
CA VAL A 411 -7.77 -20.86 5.87
C VAL A 411 -7.65 -21.95 6.93
N ASN A 412 -7.69 -21.59 8.20
CA ASN A 412 -7.68 -22.51 9.33
C ASN A 412 -6.66 -23.65 9.20
N PRO A 413 -5.34 -23.38 9.10
CA PRO A 413 -4.34 -24.43 9.05
C PRO A 413 -4.38 -25.28 10.34
N ASN A 414 -4.02 -26.57 10.23
CA ASN A 414 -4.05 -27.50 11.38
C ASN A 414 -3.12 -27.05 12.52
N SER A 415 -2.07 -26.31 12.20
CA SER A 415 -1.16 -25.71 13.19
C SER A 415 -1.85 -24.69 14.10
N GLY A 416 -3.03 -24.19 13.72
CA GLY A 416 -3.85 -23.28 14.52
C GLY A 416 -3.31 -21.86 14.62
N PHE A 417 -2.39 -21.45 13.77
CA PHE A 417 -1.89 -20.08 13.73
C PHE A 417 -1.47 -19.67 12.31
N LEU A 418 -1.48 -18.36 12.08
CA LEU A 418 -0.95 -17.69 10.89
C LEU A 418 -0.13 -16.50 11.33
N PHE A 419 0.96 -16.21 10.65
CA PHE A 419 1.77 -15.04 10.94
C PHE A 419 2.45 -14.52 9.68
N ASN A 420 2.71 -13.23 9.67
CA ASN A 420 3.55 -12.60 8.65
C ASN A 420 4.32 -11.43 9.25
N THR A 421 5.61 -11.38 8.95
CA THR A 421 6.55 -10.33 9.35
C THR A 421 7.27 -9.77 8.12
N ASN A 422 6.57 -9.67 6.98
CA ASN A 422 7.11 -9.35 5.66
C ASN A 422 8.08 -10.42 5.13
N HIS A 423 7.91 -11.66 5.51
CA HIS A 423 8.64 -12.81 4.99
C HIS A 423 7.78 -13.59 4.00
N SER A 424 8.37 -14.60 3.39
CA SER A 424 7.72 -15.48 2.43
C SER A 424 6.36 -16.01 2.90
N SER A 425 5.36 -15.96 2.04
CA SER A 425 4.04 -16.55 2.26
C SER A 425 4.08 -18.07 2.44
N PHE A 426 5.18 -18.72 2.02
CA PHE A 426 5.39 -20.16 2.11
C PHE A 426 5.92 -20.60 3.48
N TYR A 427 5.98 -19.68 4.45
CA TYR A 427 6.34 -19.91 5.85
C TYR A 427 5.37 -19.21 6.82
N ALA A 428 4.12 -19.05 6.41
CA ALA A 428 3.12 -18.27 7.16
C ALA A 428 2.45 -19.03 8.30
N THR A 429 2.77 -20.32 8.50
CA THR A 429 2.18 -21.18 9.52
C THR A 429 3.17 -22.27 9.96
N GLY A 430 2.70 -23.34 10.62
CA GLY A 430 3.53 -24.49 10.97
C GLY A 430 4.02 -25.24 9.73
N GLU A 431 5.21 -25.83 9.82
CA GLU A 431 5.94 -26.41 8.67
C GLU A 431 5.08 -27.37 7.83
N LYS A 432 4.26 -28.21 8.47
CA LYS A 432 3.43 -29.23 7.79
C LYS A 432 2.25 -28.65 7.00
N ASP A 433 1.83 -27.44 7.34
CA ASP A 433 0.70 -26.77 6.70
C ASP A 433 1.13 -25.70 5.67
N ASN A 434 2.44 -25.45 5.57
CA ASN A 434 2.96 -24.47 4.63
C ASN A 434 2.77 -24.91 3.17
N LEU A 435 2.35 -23.97 2.33
CA LEU A 435 2.25 -24.15 0.87
C LEU A 435 3.63 -24.33 0.25
N SER A 436 3.70 -25.07 -0.85
CA SER A 436 4.93 -25.15 -1.66
C SER A 436 4.95 -24.05 -2.70
N VAL A 437 6.06 -23.32 -2.82
CA VAL A 437 6.25 -22.31 -3.88
C VAL A 437 6.12 -22.91 -5.29
N ASN A 438 6.40 -24.23 -5.45
CA ASN A 438 6.28 -24.91 -6.74
C ASN A 438 4.82 -25.07 -7.25
N GLN A 439 3.82 -24.75 -6.41
CA GLN A 439 2.41 -24.72 -6.81
C GLN A 439 2.03 -23.42 -7.56
N PHE A 440 2.92 -22.44 -7.58
CA PHE A 440 2.68 -21.10 -8.11
C PHE A 440 3.65 -20.76 -9.25
N PRO A 441 3.25 -19.89 -10.20
CA PRO A 441 4.10 -19.52 -11.32
C PRO A 441 5.42 -18.89 -10.86
N LYS A 442 6.53 -19.41 -11.34
CA LYS A 442 7.90 -18.96 -10.98
C LYS A 442 8.17 -17.52 -11.44
N GLN A 443 7.58 -17.11 -12.58
CA GLN A 443 7.72 -15.79 -13.16
C GLN A 443 7.08 -14.66 -12.30
N ASN A 444 6.34 -15.03 -11.26
CA ASN A 444 5.76 -14.05 -10.32
C ASN A 444 6.74 -13.60 -9.22
N GLY A 445 7.96 -14.17 -9.20
CA GLY A 445 9.02 -13.70 -8.31
C GLY A 445 8.66 -13.73 -6.83
N TRP A 446 7.98 -14.81 -6.36
CA TRP A 446 7.59 -14.97 -4.97
C TRP A 446 8.79 -14.93 -4.03
N GLU A 447 8.63 -14.28 -2.87
CA GLU A 447 9.61 -14.39 -1.79
C GLU A 447 9.68 -15.82 -1.26
N THR A 448 10.91 -16.29 -1.01
CA THR A 448 11.16 -17.67 -0.56
C THR A 448 11.97 -17.75 0.73
N ASN A 449 12.23 -16.62 1.38
CA ASN A 449 13.13 -16.54 2.52
C ASN A 449 12.40 -16.17 3.82
N HIS A 450 12.93 -16.66 4.92
CA HIS A 450 12.70 -16.08 6.24
C HIS A 450 13.44 -14.75 6.40
N ASN A 451 12.99 -13.94 7.33
CA ASN A 451 13.75 -12.82 7.88
C ASN A 451 13.96 -13.04 9.40
N ASN A 452 14.74 -12.17 10.04
CA ASN A 452 15.03 -12.28 11.47
C ASN A 452 13.77 -12.34 12.34
N ARG A 453 12.74 -11.56 12.01
CA ARG A 453 11.48 -11.50 12.76
C ARG A 453 10.67 -12.79 12.62
N SER A 454 10.66 -13.41 11.47
CA SER A 454 9.94 -14.68 11.25
C SER A 454 10.62 -15.84 11.96
N VAL A 455 11.96 -15.91 11.95
CA VAL A 455 12.70 -16.92 12.71
C VAL A 455 12.47 -16.72 14.20
N ARG A 456 12.55 -15.49 14.70
CA ARG A 456 12.32 -15.18 16.11
C ARG A 456 10.89 -15.54 16.56
N PHE A 457 9.89 -15.26 15.71
CA PHE A 457 8.52 -15.68 16.00
C PHE A 457 8.42 -17.19 16.19
N LEU A 458 9.03 -18.00 15.33
CA LEU A 458 9.00 -19.47 15.41
C LEU A 458 9.78 -20.00 16.63
N GLU A 459 10.82 -19.29 17.10
CA GLU A 459 11.50 -19.63 18.36
C GLU A 459 10.60 -19.41 19.59
N LEU A 460 9.72 -18.41 19.54
CA LEU A 460 8.88 -18.02 20.67
C LEU A 460 7.52 -18.71 20.68
N PHE A 461 6.95 -18.96 19.51
CA PHE A 461 5.59 -19.47 19.39
C PHE A 461 5.53 -20.97 19.73
N PRO A 462 4.76 -21.39 20.75
CA PRO A 462 4.73 -22.77 21.18
C PRO A 462 3.96 -23.65 20.18
N GLN A 463 4.66 -24.58 19.53
CA GLN A 463 4.05 -25.45 18.52
C GLN A 463 3.03 -26.43 19.12
N GLU A 464 3.23 -26.90 20.35
CA GLU A 464 2.42 -27.96 20.95
C GLU A 464 1.52 -27.49 22.14
N LYS A 465 1.77 -26.29 22.68
CA LYS A 465 1.01 -25.75 23.82
C LYS A 465 -0.01 -24.73 23.39
N LYS A 466 -1.06 -24.58 24.16
CA LYS A 466 -2.01 -23.48 23.98
C LYS A 466 -1.38 -22.15 24.39
N VAL A 467 -1.80 -21.09 23.67
CA VAL A 467 -1.36 -19.71 23.87
C VAL A 467 -2.38 -18.98 24.73
N ASP A 468 -1.98 -18.50 25.90
CA ASP A 468 -2.78 -17.54 26.65
C ASP A 468 -2.53 -16.10 26.17
N PHE A 469 -3.38 -15.17 26.60
CA PHE A 469 -3.29 -13.77 26.17
C PHE A 469 -2.01 -13.08 26.68
N GLY A 470 -1.48 -13.50 27.84
CA GLY A 470 -0.22 -12.99 28.38
C GLY A 470 0.98 -13.36 27.50
N LEU A 471 1.07 -14.65 27.09
CA LEU A 471 2.09 -15.13 26.17
C LEU A 471 1.94 -14.46 24.79
N PHE A 472 0.70 -14.32 24.28
CA PHE A 472 0.45 -13.65 23.02
C PHE A 472 0.96 -12.20 23.00
N LYS A 473 0.70 -11.44 24.10
CA LYS A 473 1.25 -10.09 24.27
C LYS A 473 2.78 -10.10 24.34
N LYS A 474 3.37 -11.04 25.07
CA LYS A 474 4.83 -11.18 25.16
C LYS A 474 5.45 -11.40 23.78
N ILE A 475 4.86 -12.26 22.95
CA ILE A 475 5.32 -12.51 21.58
C ILE A 475 5.19 -11.24 20.73
N LYS A 476 4.05 -10.53 20.80
CA LYS A 476 3.82 -9.29 20.04
C LYS A 476 4.84 -8.21 20.38
N PHE A 477 5.24 -8.07 21.63
CA PHE A 477 6.14 -7.02 22.12
C PHE A 477 7.60 -7.48 22.27
N ASP A 478 7.95 -8.67 21.82
CA ASP A 478 9.34 -9.14 21.84
C ASP A 478 10.24 -8.29 20.96
N ARG A 479 11.38 -7.90 21.47
CA ARG A 479 12.36 -7.01 20.82
C ARG A 479 13.69 -7.70 20.53
N GLN A 480 13.78 -8.99 20.74
CA GLN A 480 15.00 -9.74 20.49
C GLN A 480 15.11 -10.22 19.06
N LEU A 481 16.31 -10.23 18.52
CA LEU A 481 16.65 -10.92 17.29
C LEU A 481 16.77 -12.43 17.56
N PRO A 482 16.65 -13.29 16.53
CA PRO A 482 16.76 -14.74 16.69
C PRO A 482 18.16 -15.16 17.11
N ALA A 483 18.26 -16.39 17.65
CA ALA A 483 19.55 -16.97 18.04
C ALA A 483 20.54 -17.00 16.86
N LYS A 484 20.08 -17.36 15.66
CA LYS A 484 20.85 -17.28 14.41
C LYS A 484 20.28 -16.17 13.52
N LEU A 485 21.11 -15.16 13.25
CA LEU A 485 20.71 -14.02 12.40
C LEU A 485 20.57 -14.44 10.93
N GLN A 486 19.58 -13.87 10.27
CA GLN A 486 19.33 -14.03 8.85
C GLN A 486 19.79 -12.75 8.13
N TYR A 487 20.98 -12.77 7.56
CA TYR A 487 21.52 -11.66 6.76
C TYR A 487 22.19 -12.19 5.50
N PRO A 488 22.13 -11.48 4.38
CA PRO A 488 22.70 -11.93 3.10
C PRO A 488 24.23 -11.92 3.09
N TYR A 489 24.88 -11.23 4.01
CA TYR A 489 26.34 -11.07 4.09
C TYR A 489 26.85 -11.69 5.38
N GLY A 490 28.07 -12.24 5.39
CA GLY A 490 28.70 -12.96 6.50
C GLY A 490 28.87 -12.16 7.78
N ILE A 491 27.78 -11.59 8.29
CA ILE A 491 27.73 -10.77 9.49
C ILE A 491 28.14 -11.53 10.74
N ASP A 492 28.03 -12.87 10.69
CA ASP A 492 28.55 -13.74 11.76
C ASP A 492 30.04 -13.51 12.00
N SER A 493 30.83 -13.23 10.95
CA SER A 493 32.25 -12.91 11.07
C SER A 493 32.49 -11.62 11.88
N ILE A 494 31.61 -10.62 11.70
CA ILE A 494 31.67 -9.35 12.44
C ILE A 494 31.34 -9.57 13.92
N LEU A 495 30.33 -10.42 14.20
CA LEU A 495 29.92 -10.75 15.56
C LEU A 495 30.98 -11.58 16.32
N MET A 496 31.90 -12.25 15.61
CA MET A 496 33.02 -13.02 16.16
C MET A 496 34.29 -12.18 16.38
N MET A 497 34.36 -10.96 15.86
CA MET A 497 35.53 -10.07 16.08
C MET A 497 35.74 -9.78 17.56
N THR A 498 36.98 -9.80 18.00
CA THR A 498 37.32 -9.60 19.41
C THR A 498 38.22 -8.35 19.62
N ALA A 499 38.10 -7.74 20.78
CA ALA A 499 38.97 -6.64 21.18
C ALA A 499 40.46 -7.03 21.20
N LYS A 500 40.78 -8.32 21.38
CA LYS A 500 42.16 -8.82 21.33
C LYS A 500 42.73 -8.76 19.91
N GLU A 501 41.92 -9.02 18.90
CA GLU A 501 42.33 -8.97 17.49
C GLU A 501 42.38 -7.54 16.96
N TYR A 502 41.50 -6.65 17.50
CA TYR A 502 41.38 -5.26 17.08
C TYR A 502 41.35 -4.30 18.29
N PRO A 503 42.50 -4.10 18.98
CA PRO A 503 42.57 -3.33 20.23
C PRO A 503 42.08 -1.88 20.09
N GLN A 504 42.23 -1.28 18.91
CA GLN A 504 41.76 0.08 18.63
C GLN A 504 40.24 0.25 18.71
N TYR A 505 39.47 -0.85 18.67
CA TYR A 505 38.01 -0.88 18.77
C TYR A 505 37.53 -1.58 20.05
N ASP A 506 38.38 -1.69 21.07
CA ASP A 506 38.14 -2.42 22.32
C ASP A 506 36.75 -2.18 22.91
N THR A 507 36.37 -0.95 23.16
CA THR A 507 35.07 -0.60 23.76
C THR A 507 33.88 -1.00 22.87
N LEU A 508 34.00 -0.84 21.56
CA LEU A 508 32.93 -1.18 20.61
C LEU A 508 32.75 -2.69 20.56
N LEU A 509 33.84 -3.44 20.41
CA LEU A 509 33.80 -4.90 20.28
C LEU A 509 33.37 -5.56 21.59
N ASN A 510 33.76 -5.04 22.75
CA ASN A 510 33.28 -5.53 24.05
C ASN A 510 31.74 -5.35 24.18
N ASN A 511 31.19 -4.19 23.76
CA ASN A 511 29.75 -3.97 23.74
C ASN A 511 29.03 -4.91 22.75
N LEU A 512 29.62 -5.15 21.57
CA LEU A 512 29.07 -6.05 20.56
C LEU A 512 29.09 -7.51 21.06
N ASN A 513 30.20 -7.97 21.63
CA ASN A 513 30.35 -9.33 22.14
C ASN A 513 29.47 -9.62 23.36
N ALA A 514 29.18 -8.59 24.16
CA ALA A 514 28.25 -8.66 25.30
C ALA A 514 26.78 -8.51 24.90
N TRP A 515 26.49 -8.29 23.62
CA TRP A 515 25.13 -8.06 23.14
C TRP A 515 24.28 -9.33 23.20
N ASP A 516 23.17 -9.25 23.90
CA ASP A 516 22.16 -10.31 24.04
C ASP A 516 21.20 -10.43 22.85
N LYS A 517 21.48 -9.72 21.75
CA LYS A 517 20.63 -9.57 20.57
C LYS A 517 19.30 -8.83 20.82
N SER A 518 19.19 -8.11 21.91
CA SER A 518 18.06 -7.23 22.18
C SER A 518 18.10 -6.00 21.27
N GLY A 519 16.95 -5.69 20.64
CA GLY A 519 16.69 -4.43 19.95
C GLY A 519 16.20 -3.32 20.89
N ASP A 520 16.40 -3.43 22.20
CA ASP A 520 16.01 -2.39 23.16
C ASP A 520 16.81 -1.10 22.90
N PRO A 521 16.18 0.10 22.96
CA PRO A 521 16.87 1.38 22.76
C PRO A 521 18.04 1.63 23.72
N SER A 522 18.06 1.00 24.89
CA SER A 522 19.14 1.08 25.86
C SER A 522 20.33 0.14 25.56
N SER A 523 20.18 -0.78 24.59
CA SER A 523 21.21 -1.76 24.25
C SER A 523 22.38 -1.15 23.52
N LYS A 524 23.54 -1.05 24.17
CA LYS A 524 24.80 -0.57 23.55
C LYS A 524 25.26 -1.51 22.42
N GLY A 525 25.07 -2.81 22.59
CA GLY A 525 25.42 -3.80 21.58
C GLY A 525 24.57 -3.65 20.31
N ALA A 526 23.27 -3.37 20.45
CA ALA A 526 22.40 -3.08 19.30
C ALA A 526 22.86 -1.83 18.53
N ALA A 527 23.24 -0.78 19.24
CA ALA A 527 23.74 0.45 18.61
C ALA A 527 25.03 0.19 17.80
N VAL A 528 25.98 -0.55 18.36
CA VAL A 528 27.22 -0.93 17.65
C VAL A 528 26.91 -1.81 16.44
N PHE A 529 26.01 -2.79 16.60
CA PHE A 529 25.61 -3.66 15.51
C PHE A 529 24.98 -2.88 14.35
N LEU A 530 24.05 -1.97 14.61
CA LEU A 530 23.42 -1.13 13.60
C LEU A 530 24.42 -0.27 12.84
N LEU A 531 25.35 0.38 13.54
CA LEU A 531 26.41 1.19 12.93
C LEU A 531 27.26 0.36 11.96
N ILE A 532 27.61 -0.87 12.33
CA ILE A 532 28.38 -1.76 11.46
C ILE A 532 27.51 -2.21 10.28
N TYR A 533 26.28 -2.63 10.53
CA TYR A 533 25.38 -3.15 9.51
C TYR A 533 25.07 -2.11 8.42
N GLU A 534 24.77 -0.87 8.80
CA GLU A 534 24.50 0.22 7.85
C GLU A 534 25.69 0.50 6.92
N ASN A 535 26.93 0.35 7.42
CA ASN A 535 28.13 0.57 6.61
C ASN A 535 28.54 -0.64 5.74
N VAL A 536 28.11 -1.86 6.09
CA VAL A 536 28.40 -3.08 5.33
C VAL A 536 27.32 -3.35 4.27
N SER A 537 26.08 -2.91 4.51
CA SER A 537 24.93 -3.10 3.61
C SER A 537 24.77 -1.96 2.57
N ALA A 538 25.50 -0.84 2.72
CA ALA A 538 25.53 0.27 1.76
C ALA A 538 26.49 -0.06 0.60
#